data_50da61332a83febce4d45537fa226cd0
#
_entry.id   50da61332a83febce4d45537fa226cd0
#
_cell.length_a   1.000
_cell.length_b   1.000
_cell.length_c   1.000
_cell.angle_alpha   90.00
_cell.angle_beta   90.00
_cell.angle_gamma   90.00
#
_symmetry.space_group_name_H-M   'P 1'
#
loop_
_entity.id
_entity.type
_entity.pdbx_description
1 polymer ?
#
loop_
_entity_poly.entity_id
_entity_poly.type
_entity_poly.pdbx_seq_one_letter_code
_entity_poly.pdbx_strand_id
1 'polypeptide(L)'
;MSLNVQEIKGFRAADKSYKKYDSRGLLLLVKPNGSKLWYFKYRFGGKEKKLPIGAFPEISLSQARQLRDRARLKVSDGIDPMLERKRKKARIKLGAENTF
;
A
#
# COMPACT_ATOMS: atom_id res chain seq x y z
N MET A 1 6.68 -14.37 6.68
CA MET A 1 8.07 -13.90 6.58
C MET A 1 8.11 -12.39 6.62
N SER A 2 9.20 -11.85 7.14
CA SER A 2 9.38 -10.39 7.24
C SER A 2 10.50 -9.94 6.33
N LEU A 3 10.32 -8.78 5.71
CA LEU A 3 11.37 -8.12 4.96
C LEU A 3 12.24 -7.28 5.90
N ASN A 4 13.44 -6.95 5.46
CA ASN A 4 14.28 -5.96 6.13
C ASN A 4 14.79 -4.95 5.10
N VAL A 5 15.30 -3.82 5.59
CA VAL A 5 15.70 -2.72 4.71
C VAL A 5 16.84 -3.12 3.77
N GLN A 6 17.78 -3.91 4.25
CA GLN A 6 18.91 -4.36 3.44
C GLN A 6 18.45 -5.25 2.29
N GLU A 7 17.51 -6.16 2.56
CA GLU A 7 16.93 -7.00 1.51
C GLU A 7 16.23 -6.15 0.45
N ILE A 8 15.45 -5.16 0.88
CA ILE A 8 14.71 -4.29 -0.04
C ILE A 8 15.67 -3.52 -0.94
N LYS A 9 16.75 -2.99 -0.38
CA LYS A 9 17.76 -2.27 -1.17
C LYS A 9 18.47 -3.19 -2.17
N GLY A 10 18.55 -4.48 -1.85
CA GLY A 10 19.19 -5.47 -2.72
C GLY A 10 18.30 -6.00 -3.83
N PHE A 11 16.99 -5.75 -3.80
CA PHE A 11 16.08 -6.20 -4.85
C PHE A 11 16.34 -5.42 -6.14
N ARG A 12 16.61 -6.14 -7.21
CA ARG A 12 16.91 -5.53 -8.51
C ARG A 12 15.75 -5.71 -9.47
N ALA A 13 15.63 -4.78 -10.43
CA ALA A 13 14.68 -4.90 -11.51
C ALA A 13 14.94 -6.18 -12.29
N ALA A 14 13.86 -6.82 -12.73
CA ALA A 14 13.88 -8.01 -13.56
C ALA A 14 13.03 -7.76 -14.80
N ASP A 15 12.98 -8.72 -15.72
CA ASP A 15 12.20 -8.60 -16.95
C ASP A 15 10.71 -8.43 -16.68
N LYS A 16 10.24 -9.00 -15.57
CA LYS A 16 8.84 -8.94 -15.16
C LYS A 16 8.75 -8.43 -13.73
N SER A 17 7.62 -7.80 -13.41
CA SER A 17 7.34 -7.41 -12.03
C SER A 17 7.27 -8.64 -11.13
N TYR A 18 7.78 -8.51 -9.92
CA TYR A 18 7.67 -9.59 -8.94
C TYR A 18 7.30 -9.02 -7.58
N LYS A 19 6.73 -9.86 -6.72
CA LYS A 19 6.24 -9.46 -5.41
C LYS A 19 7.10 -10.09 -4.32
N LYS A 20 7.38 -9.32 -3.28
CA LYS A 20 8.03 -9.78 -2.06
C LYS A 20 7.11 -9.48 -0.89
N TYR A 21 6.79 -10.50 -0.12
CA TYR A 21 5.82 -10.38 0.97
C TYR A 21 6.51 -10.12 2.29
N ASP A 22 5.96 -9.15 3.02
CA ASP A 22 6.28 -8.95 4.43
C ASP A 22 5.21 -9.72 5.25
N SER A 23 4.95 -9.29 6.46
CA SER A 23 3.93 -9.92 7.30
C SER A 23 2.59 -9.18 7.19
N ARG A 24 1.51 -9.87 7.58
CA ARG A 24 0.17 -9.28 7.76
C ARG A 24 -0.37 -8.55 6.54
N GLY A 25 -0.12 -9.11 5.35
CA GLY A 25 -0.68 -8.59 4.11
C GLY A 25 0.12 -7.48 3.44
N LEU A 26 1.23 -7.04 4.03
CA LEU A 26 2.10 -6.06 3.39
C LEU A 26 2.95 -6.75 2.32
N LEU A 27 3.02 -6.15 1.14
CA LEU A 27 3.86 -6.65 0.06
C LEU A 27 4.56 -5.50 -0.65
N LEU A 28 5.70 -5.82 -1.25
CA LEU A 28 6.47 -4.91 -2.08
C LEU A 28 6.47 -5.44 -3.50
N LEU A 29 6.01 -4.61 -4.44
CA LEU A 29 6.05 -4.93 -5.87
C LEU A 29 7.29 -4.28 -6.47
N VAL A 30 8.16 -5.10 -7.07
CA VAL A 30 9.36 -4.63 -7.77
C VAL A 30 9.07 -4.67 -9.26
N LYS A 31 9.10 -3.51 -9.91
CA LYS A 31 8.79 -3.38 -11.33
C LYS A 31 10.04 -3.49 -12.19
N PRO A 32 9.89 -3.80 -13.51
CA PRO A 32 11.04 -3.90 -14.41
C PRO A 32 11.86 -2.62 -14.53
N ASN A 33 11.25 -1.45 -14.29
CA ASN A 33 11.96 -0.17 -14.31
C ASN A 33 12.70 0.14 -13.01
N GLY A 34 12.71 -0.79 -12.04
CA GLY A 34 13.36 -0.62 -10.75
C GLY A 34 12.49 0.00 -9.67
N SER A 35 11.28 0.42 -9.98
CA SER A 35 10.36 0.99 -8.98
C SER A 35 9.94 -0.06 -7.98
N LYS A 36 9.85 0.34 -6.71
CA LYS A 36 9.39 -0.52 -5.61
C LYS A 36 8.18 0.11 -4.98
N LEU A 37 7.05 -0.59 -4.99
CA LEU A 37 5.76 -0.06 -4.53
C LEU A 37 5.21 -0.93 -3.41
N TRP A 38 4.75 -0.29 -2.35
CA TRP A 38 4.10 -0.95 -1.22
C TRP A 38 2.62 -1.13 -1.47
N TYR A 39 2.09 -2.32 -1.13
CA TYR A 39 0.66 -2.62 -1.18
C TYR A 39 0.26 -3.38 0.08
N PHE A 40 -0.98 -3.15 0.51
CA PHE A 40 -1.62 -3.94 1.54
C PHE A 40 -2.69 -4.82 0.90
N LYS A 41 -2.50 -6.14 1.01
CA LYS A 41 -3.44 -7.14 0.48
C LYS A 41 -4.40 -7.52 1.60
N TYR A 42 -5.70 -7.44 1.32
CA TYR A 42 -6.72 -7.73 2.32
C TYR A 42 -7.97 -8.29 1.65
N ARG A 43 -8.87 -8.84 2.46
CA ARG A 43 -10.19 -9.27 2.00
C ARG A 43 -11.26 -8.40 2.63
N PHE A 44 -12.22 -8.01 1.82
CA PHE A 44 -13.35 -7.22 2.27
C PHE A 44 -14.58 -7.64 1.49
N GLY A 45 -15.65 -8.03 2.21
CA GLY A 45 -16.88 -8.50 1.59
C GLY A 45 -16.69 -9.74 0.73
N GLY A 46 -15.76 -10.63 1.11
CA GLY A 46 -15.45 -11.84 0.37
C GLY A 46 -14.57 -11.63 -0.86
N LYS A 47 -14.15 -10.41 -1.13
CA LYS A 47 -13.30 -10.07 -2.28
C LYS A 47 -11.88 -9.73 -1.82
N GLU A 48 -10.90 -10.19 -2.59
CA GLU A 48 -9.50 -9.85 -2.36
C GLU A 48 -9.21 -8.48 -2.98
N LYS A 49 -8.58 -7.61 -2.20
CA LYS A 49 -8.25 -6.24 -2.63
C LYS A 49 -6.81 -5.90 -2.28
N LYS A 50 -6.25 -4.93 -3.00
CA LYS A 50 -4.92 -4.39 -2.74
C LYS A 50 -5.02 -2.88 -2.58
N LEU A 51 -4.54 -2.37 -1.45
CA LEU A 51 -4.49 -0.94 -1.18
C LEU A 51 -3.08 -0.43 -1.49
N PRO A 52 -2.91 0.49 -2.44
CA PRO A 52 -1.59 1.11 -2.66
C PRO A 52 -1.21 1.95 -1.43
N ILE A 53 -0.01 1.73 -0.91
CA ILE A 53 0.47 2.46 0.26
C ILE A 53 1.42 3.58 -0.16
N GLY A 54 2.34 3.28 -1.06
CA GLY A 54 3.32 4.25 -1.54
C GLY A 54 4.54 3.57 -2.11
N ALA A 55 5.57 4.35 -2.41
CA ALA A 55 6.79 3.87 -3.04
C ALA A 55 7.95 3.87 -2.04
N PHE A 56 8.82 2.89 -2.15
CA PHE A 56 10.10 2.86 -1.45
C PHE A 56 11.13 3.61 -2.31
N PRO A 57 12.01 4.44 -1.76
CA PRO A 57 12.26 4.67 -0.34
C PRO A 57 11.46 5.81 0.30
N GLU A 58 10.60 6.53 -0.43
CA GLU A 58 9.82 7.63 0.15
C GLU A 58 9.00 7.16 1.35
N ILE A 59 8.41 5.95 1.22
CA ILE A 59 7.75 5.27 2.34
C ILE A 59 8.70 4.17 2.80
N SER A 60 9.26 4.32 3.99
CA SER A 60 10.16 3.32 4.56
C SER A 60 9.41 2.05 4.94
N LEU A 61 10.15 0.97 5.18
CA LEU A 61 9.56 -0.28 5.66
C LEU A 61 8.76 -0.07 6.96
N SER A 62 9.30 0.70 7.89
CA SER A 62 8.64 1.02 9.15
C SER A 62 7.34 1.78 8.91
N GLN A 63 7.35 2.79 8.06
CA GLN A 63 6.17 3.57 7.70
C GLN A 63 5.13 2.70 6.99
N ALA A 64 5.57 1.85 6.06
CA ALA A 64 4.68 0.93 5.36
C ALA A 64 3.96 -0.01 6.33
N ARG A 65 4.68 -0.51 7.33
CA ARG A 65 4.09 -1.37 8.37
C ARG A 65 3.06 -0.63 9.19
N GLN A 66 3.32 0.62 9.55
CA GLN A 66 2.37 1.45 10.30
C GLN A 66 1.11 1.72 9.48
N LEU A 67 1.25 2.06 8.22
CA LEU A 67 0.12 2.30 7.32
C LEU A 67 -0.70 1.03 7.09
N ARG A 68 -0.02 -0.11 6.95
CA ARG A 68 -0.67 -1.42 6.87
C ARG A 68 -1.50 -1.69 8.13
N ASP A 69 -0.94 -1.45 9.30
CA ASP A 69 -1.62 -1.72 10.57
C ASP A 69 -2.85 -0.84 10.74
N ARG A 70 -2.78 0.42 10.34
CA ARG A 70 -3.95 1.32 10.32
C ARG A 70 -5.04 0.80 9.38
N ALA A 71 -4.64 0.36 8.19
CA ALA A 71 -5.59 -0.21 7.22
C ALA A 71 -6.23 -1.48 7.75
N ARG A 72 -5.46 -2.33 8.44
CA ARG A 72 -5.99 -3.55 9.06
C ARG A 72 -7.04 -3.26 10.12
N LEU A 73 -6.81 -2.23 10.93
CA LEU A 73 -7.79 -1.81 11.93
C LEU A 73 -9.10 -1.39 11.27
N LYS A 74 -9.03 -0.65 10.18
CA LYS A 74 -10.22 -0.24 9.43
C LYS A 74 -10.99 -1.44 8.90
N VAL A 75 -10.31 -2.41 8.32
CA VAL A 75 -10.93 -3.65 7.83
C VAL A 75 -11.60 -4.39 8.99
N SER A 76 -10.93 -4.48 10.13
CA SER A 76 -11.49 -5.09 11.34
C SER A 76 -12.75 -4.39 11.82
N ASP A 77 -12.83 -3.08 11.64
CA ASP A 77 -13.99 -2.27 12.01
C ASP A 77 -15.09 -2.26 10.94
N GLY A 78 -14.94 -3.04 9.89
CA GLY A 78 -15.90 -3.09 8.80
C GLY A 78 -15.80 -1.94 7.80
N ILE A 79 -14.66 -1.26 7.76
CA ILE A 79 -14.42 -0.13 6.86
C ILE A 79 -13.45 -0.56 5.77
N ASP A 80 -13.84 -0.37 4.50
CA ASP A 80 -12.93 -0.61 3.38
C ASP A 80 -12.00 0.59 3.22
N PRO A 81 -10.69 0.44 3.50
CA PRO A 81 -9.75 1.57 3.44
C PRO A 81 -9.62 2.16 2.02
N MET A 82 -9.82 1.34 0.99
CA MET A 82 -9.77 1.80 -0.39
C MET A 82 -10.95 2.70 -0.72
N LEU A 83 -12.13 2.31 -0.29
CA LEU A 83 -13.36 3.10 -0.47
C LEU A 83 -13.30 4.40 0.33
N GLU A 84 -12.80 4.35 1.56
CA GLU A 84 -12.62 5.54 2.38
C GLU A 84 -11.67 6.53 1.72
N ARG A 85 -10.58 6.05 1.13
CA ARG A 85 -9.62 6.89 0.41
C ARG A 85 -10.28 7.59 -0.79
N LYS A 86 -11.10 6.87 -1.54
CA LYS A 86 -11.84 7.45 -2.67
C LYS A 86 -12.78 8.57 -2.21
N ARG A 87 -13.48 8.36 -1.10
CA ARG A 87 -14.37 9.36 -0.53
C ARG A 87 -13.61 10.62 -0.09
N LYS A 88 -12.46 10.46 0.53
CA LYS A 88 -11.61 11.59 0.94
C LYS A 88 -11.11 12.38 -0.26
N LYS A 89 -10.67 11.71 -1.33
CA LYS A 89 -10.25 12.38 -2.56
C LYS A 89 -11.39 13.19 -3.18
N ALA A 90 -12.59 12.64 -3.23
CA ALA A 90 -13.75 13.33 -3.75
C ALA A 90 -14.06 14.58 -2.94
N ARG A 91 -14.01 14.51 -1.62
CA ARG A 91 -14.23 15.67 -0.74
C ARG A 91 -13.19 16.76 -0.95
N ILE A 92 -11.93 16.39 -1.04
CA ILE A 92 -10.84 17.35 -1.28
C ILE A 92 -11.03 18.06 -2.61
N LYS A 93 -11.36 17.31 -3.65
CA LYS A 93 -11.60 17.86 -4.98
C LYS A 93 -12.77 18.85 -4.99
N LEU A 94 -13.89 18.49 -4.36
CA LEU A 94 -15.05 19.37 -4.24
C LEU A 94 -14.72 20.62 -3.41
N GLY A 95 -14.00 20.45 -2.31
CA GLY A 95 -13.56 21.57 -1.49
C GLY A 95 -12.68 22.54 -2.25
N ALA A 96 -11.75 22.04 -3.06
CA ALA A 96 -10.88 22.87 -3.88
C ALA A 96 -11.68 23.67 -4.92
N GLU A 97 -12.69 23.09 -5.53
CA GLU A 97 -13.58 23.77 -6.48
C GLU A 97 -14.40 24.85 -5.81
N ASN A 98 -14.77 24.66 -4.56
CA ASN A 98 -15.60 25.60 -3.82
C ASN A 98 -14.82 26.78 -3.23
N THR A 99 -13.50 26.79 -3.30
CA THR A 99 -12.68 27.88 -2.76
C THR A 99 -12.51 29.03 -3.74
N PHE A 100 -13.06 28.92 -4.91
CA PHE A 100 -13.09 30.01 -5.89
C PHE A 100 -14.48 30.68 -5.97
#